data_36dc0ea3fdfa2cbab37cdb1ff1d47dee
#
_entry.id   36dc0ea3fdfa2cbab37cdb1ff1d47dee
#
_cell.length_a   1.000
_cell.length_b   1.000
_cell.length_c   1.000
_cell.angle_alpha   90.00
_cell.angle_beta   90.00
_cell.angle_gamma   90.00
#
_symmetry.space_group_name_H-M   'P 1'
#
loop_
_entity.id
_entity.type
_entity.pdbx_description
1 polymer ?
#
loop_
_entity_poly.entity_id
_entity_poly.type
_entity_poly.pdbx_seq_one_letter_code
_entity_poly.pdbx_strand_id
1 'polypeptide(L)'
;EEQKQAFGAFERLSNAAAKEGFGLGLAIMRNIVSMLGGTIRLDSKKGKGSRFTVEISMQEAEEQLGYTSNTPVYHNNKFHDVVAIDNDEVLLLMLKEMYSQEGIHCDTCTDAAALMEMIRQKEYSLLLTDLNMPGINGFELLELLRSSNVGNSPTIPVVVATASGSCNKGELLAKGFAGCLFKPFSISELMEVS
;
A
#
# COMPACT_ATOMS: atom_id res chain seq x y z
N GLU A 1 34.89 -12.85 0.99
CA GLU A 1 34.10 -13.75 1.86
C GLU A 1 33.05 -12.97 2.67
N GLU A 2 33.39 -11.84 3.31
CA GLU A 2 32.43 -11.03 4.09
C GLU A 2 31.21 -10.51 3.29
N GLN A 3 31.36 -10.26 1.99
CA GLN A 3 30.26 -9.80 1.14
C GLN A 3 29.21 -10.89 0.85
N LYS A 4 29.60 -12.16 0.87
CA LYS A 4 28.65 -13.29 0.75
C LYS A 4 27.89 -13.53 2.05
N GLN A 5 28.49 -13.23 3.19
CA GLN A 5 27.87 -13.36 4.51
C GLN A 5 26.85 -12.23 4.79
N ALA A 6 26.99 -11.05 4.17
CA ALA A 6 26.10 -9.91 4.39
C ALA A 6 24.62 -10.18 4.08
N PHE A 7 24.34 -11.22 3.28
CA PHE A 7 22.97 -11.66 2.94
C PHE A 7 22.47 -12.83 3.81
N GLY A 8 23.24 -13.26 4.84
CA GLY A 8 22.81 -14.26 5.81
C GLY A 8 21.77 -13.69 6.77
N ALA A 9 20.75 -14.50 7.14
CA ALA A 9 19.80 -14.09 8.17
C ALA A 9 20.51 -14.00 9.52
N PHE A 10 20.29 -12.91 10.25
CA PHE A 10 20.92 -12.60 11.55
C PHE A 10 22.44 -12.34 11.51
N GLU A 11 23.07 -12.26 10.34
CA GLU A 11 24.49 -11.90 10.27
C GLU A 11 24.68 -10.38 10.36
N ARG A 12 25.52 -9.98 11.29
CA ARG A 12 26.00 -8.60 11.47
C ARG A 12 27.49 -8.57 11.19
N LEU A 13 27.91 -7.74 10.27
CA LEU A 13 29.34 -7.51 10.05
C LEU A 13 29.95 -6.92 11.35
N SER A 14 31.03 -7.49 11.78
CA SER A 14 31.69 -7.32 13.11
C SER A 14 32.08 -5.89 13.47
N ASN A 15 31.85 -4.90 12.62
CA ASN A 15 32.22 -3.50 12.82
C ASN A 15 31.03 -2.53 12.94
N ALA A 16 29.79 -3.01 13.06
CA ALA A 16 28.61 -2.16 13.28
C ALA A 16 28.39 -1.93 14.78
N ALA A 17 29.24 -1.09 15.39
CA ALA A 17 28.98 -0.56 16.71
C ALA A 17 27.68 0.28 16.66
N ALA A 18 26.71 -0.10 17.50
CA ALA A 18 25.61 0.73 18.01
C ALA A 18 24.64 1.36 16.98
N LYS A 19 24.08 0.57 16.05
CA LYS A 19 22.75 0.90 15.49
C LYS A 19 21.83 -0.29 15.67
N GLU A 20 20.64 -0.08 16.23
CA GLU A 20 19.61 -1.08 16.39
C GLU A 20 19.19 -1.63 15.04
N GLY A 21 19.14 -2.95 14.88
CA GLY A 21 18.72 -3.63 13.68
C GLY A 21 18.97 -5.13 13.79
N PHE A 22 17.98 -5.94 13.45
CA PHE A 22 18.00 -7.41 13.60
C PHE A 22 18.85 -8.15 12.56
N GLY A 23 19.51 -7.44 11.61
CA GLY A 23 20.30 -8.09 10.56
C GLY A 23 19.47 -8.85 9.52
N LEU A 24 18.16 -8.58 9.41
CA LEU A 24 17.24 -9.30 8.54
C LEU A 24 17.02 -8.62 7.19
N GLY A 25 17.28 -7.31 7.06
CA GLY A 25 16.89 -6.53 5.87
C GLY A 25 17.51 -7.05 4.58
N LEU A 26 18.79 -7.35 4.54
CA LEU A 26 19.47 -7.88 3.34
C LEU A 26 19.04 -9.31 3.01
N ALA A 27 18.75 -10.13 4.01
CA ALA A 27 18.23 -11.48 3.79
C ALA A 27 16.82 -11.47 3.20
N ILE A 28 15.95 -10.58 3.69
CA ILE A 28 14.60 -10.36 3.14
C ILE A 28 14.70 -9.86 1.70
N MET A 29 15.53 -8.86 1.44
CA MET A 29 15.74 -8.33 0.09
C MET A 29 16.21 -9.42 -0.89
N ARG A 30 17.17 -10.25 -0.49
CA ARG A 30 17.63 -11.39 -1.30
C ARG A 30 16.50 -12.37 -1.61
N ASN A 31 15.69 -12.70 -0.60
CA ASN A 31 14.55 -13.61 -0.78
C ASN A 31 13.52 -13.04 -1.77
N ILE A 32 13.16 -11.77 -1.64
CA ILE A 32 12.23 -11.10 -2.56
C ILE A 32 12.77 -11.12 -3.99
N VAL A 33 14.03 -10.74 -4.19
CA VAL A 33 14.66 -10.76 -5.51
C VAL A 33 14.70 -12.17 -6.10
N SER A 34 15.01 -13.18 -5.26
CA SER A 34 15.00 -14.60 -5.69
C SER A 34 13.58 -15.07 -6.07
N MET A 35 12.54 -14.67 -5.34
CA MET A 35 11.14 -15.00 -5.68
C MET A 35 10.72 -14.38 -7.02
N LEU A 36 11.29 -13.24 -7.38
CA LEU A 36 11.10 -12.59 -8.69
C LEU A 36 12.00 -13.16 -9.79
N GLY A 37 12.70 -14.28 -9.53
CA GLY A 37 13.62 -14.90 -10.49
C GLY A 37 14.89 -14.09 -10.75
N GLY A 38 15.18 -13.10 -9.91
CA GLY A 38 16.32 -12.20 -10.06
C GLY A 38 17.55 -12.57 -9.25
N THR A 39 18.58 -11.76 -9.38
CA THR A 39 19.81 -11.84 -8.60
C THR A 39 20.18 -10.51 -7.96
N ILE A 40 20.81 -10.56 -6.80
CA ILE A 40 21.33 -9.39 -6.10
C ILE A 40 22.82 -9.55 -5.82
N ARG A 41 23.59 -8.51 -6.08
CA ARG A 41 25.03 -8.44 -5.80
C ARG A 41 25.36 -7.24 -4.95
N LEU A 42 26.39 -7.39 -4.11
CA LEU A 42 26.91 -6.32 -3.25
C LEU A 42 28.41 -6.14 -3.57
N ASP A 43 28.76 -4.93 -3.99
CA ASP A 43 30.15 -4.46 -4.06
C ASP A 43 30.36 -3.40 -2.99
N SER A 44 31.23 -3.68 -2.03
CA SER A 44 31.49 -2.76 -0.92
C SER A 44 32.98 -2.63 -0.66
N LYS A 45 33.43 -1.41 -0.42
CA LYS A 45 34.81 -1.12 -0.04
C LYS A 45 34.84 -0.16 1.14
N LYS A 46 35.50 -0.56 2.22
CA LYS A 46 35.63 0.23 3.44
C LYS A 46 36.14 1.65 3.13
N GLY A 47 35.40 2.66 3.58
CA GLY A 47 35.69 4.09 3.32
C GLY A 47 35.30 4.60 1.93
N LYS A 48 34.78 3.75 1.03
CA LYS A 48 34.34 4.14 -0.33
C LYS A 48 32.84 3.93 -0.57
N GLY A 49 32.14 3.27 0.36
CA GLY A 49 30.70 3.00 0.26
C GLY A 49 30.37 1.61 -0.27
N SER A 50 29.08 1.38 -0.51
CA SER A 50 28.53 0.10 -0.97
C SER A 50 27.63 0.34 -2.19
N ARG A 51 27.69 -0.57 -3.17
CA ARG A 51 26.81 -0.62 -4.33
C ARG A 51 26.04 -1.90 -4.32
N PHE A 52 24.73 -1.82 -4.37
CA PHE A 52 23.84 -2.94 -4.57
C PHE A 52 23.39 -2.95 -6.03
N THR A 53 23.48 -4.11 -6.67
CA THR A 53 23.00 -4.33 -8.06
C THR A 53 21.95 -5.42 -8.00
N VAL A 54 20.74 -5.11 -8.46
CA VAL A 54 19.62 -6.06 -8.59
C VAL A 54 19.34 -6.26 -10.07
N GLU A 55 19.30 -7.53 -10.50
CA GLU A 55 18.95 -7.93 -11.87
C GLU A 55 17.68 -8.79 -11.77
N ILE A 56 16.60 -8.39 -12.44
CA ILE A 56 15.33 -9.12 -12.52
C ILE A 56 15.00 -9.31 -13.97
N SER A 57 14.76 -10.56 -14.39
CA SER A 57 14.27 -10.85 -15.72
C SER A 57 12.80 -10.53 -15.80
N MET A 58 12.43 -9.52 -16.56
CA MET A 58 11.04 -9.21 -16.89
C MET A 58 10.75 -9.72 -18.30
N GLN A 59 9.60 -10.36 -18.49
CA GLN A 59 9.09 -10.55 -19.85
C GLN A 59 8.60 -9.18 -20.32
N GLU A 60 9.09 -8.78 -21.50
CA GLU A 60 8.52 -7.64 -22.19
C GLU A 60 7.06 -7.97 -22.44
N ALA A 61 6.14 -7.17 -21.89
CA ALA A 61 4.74 -7.30 -22.23
C ALA A 61 4.67 -7.01 -23.73
N GLU A 62 4.24 -7.97 -24.55
CA GLU A 62 3.84 -7.65 -25.92
C GLU A 62 2.79 -6.55 -25.78
N GLU A 63 3.16 -5.33 -26.13
CA GLU A 63 2.18 -4.29 -26.40
C GLU A 63 1.26 -4.88 -27.46
N GLN A 64 0.12 -5.38 -27.04
CA GLN A 64 -1.01 -5.44 -27.94
C GLN A 64 -1.30 -3.98 -28.26
N LEU A 65 -0.65 -3.48 -29.32
CA LEU A 65 -0.98 -2.22 -30.00
C LEU A 65 -2.39 -2.30 -30.54
N GLY A 66 -3.32 -2.33 -29.66
CA GLY A 66 -4.73 -2.07 -29.82
C GLY A 66 -5.12 -0.79 -29.09
N TYR A 67 -4.22 0.17 -29.00
CA TYR A 67 -4.61 1.54 -28.74
C TYR A 67 -5.28 2.09 -29.99
N THR A 68 -6.55 1.69 -30.23
CA THR A 68 -7.47 2.67 -30.76
C THR A 68 -7.26 3.90 -29.88
N SER A 69 -6.92 5.00 -30.51
CA SER A 69 -6.92 6.34 -29.93
C SER A 69 -8.33 6.65 -29.39
N ASN A 70 -8.68 5.98 -28.30
CA ASN A 70 -9.71 6.47 -27.43
C ASN A 70 -9.02 7.58 -26.64
N THR A 71 -9.28 8.83 -27.03
CA THR A 71 -9.37 9.92 -26.07
C THR A 71 -9.74 9.30 -24.73
N PRO A 72 -9.02 9.61 -23.63
CA PRO A 72 -9.45 9.14 -22.34
C PRO A 72 -10.92 9.50 -22.24
N VAL A 73 -11.77 8.49 -22.30
CA VAL A 73 -13.14 8.63 -21.88
C VAL A 73 -12.94 8.97 -20.42
N TYR A 74 -13.09 10.25 -20.11
CA TYR A 74 -13.32 10.68 -18.75
C TYR A 74 -14.54 9.88 -18.33
N HIS A 75 -14.30 8.70 -17.75
CA HIS A 75 -15.30 8.12 -16.89
C HIS A 75 -15.66 9.26 -15.98
N ASN A 76 -16.91 9.65 -16.00
CA ASN A 76 -17.48 10.58 -15.04
C ASN A 76 -16.99 10.07 -13.70
N ASN A 77 -15.81 10.60 -13.26
CA ASN A 77 -15.19 10.16 -12.01
C ASN A 77 -16.19 10.51 -10.92
N LYS A 78 -16.93 9.49 -10.50
CA LYS A 78 -17.89 9.58 -9.41
C LYS A 78 -17.20 10.03 -8.12
N PHE A 79 -15.87 9.95 -8.09
CA PHE A 79 -15.04 10.17 -6.93
C PHE A 79 -14.15 11.41 -7.16
N HIS A 80 -14.52 12.51 -6.50
CA HIS A 80 -13.70 13.73 -6.53
C HIS A 80 -12.75 13.83 -5.35
N ASP A 81 -13.16 13.30 -4.19
CA ASP A 81 -12.40 13.35 -2.94
C ASP A 81 -12.46 11.97 -2.25
N VAL A 82 -11.32 11.38 -2.07
CA VAL A 82 -11.13 10.09 -1.38
C VAL A 82 -10.39 10.36 -0.08
N VAL A 83 -10.66 9.58 0.95
CA VAL A 83 -9.85 9.58 2.18
C VAL A 83 -9.30 8.18 2.44
N ALA A 84 -8.04 8.10 2.84
CA ALA A 84 -7.39 6.86 3.23
C ALA A 84 -6.89 6.91 4.66
N ILE A 85 -7.13 5.84 5.41
CA ILE A 85 -6.62 5.65 6.77
C ILE A 85 -5.80 4.36 6.85
N ASP A 86 -4.55 4.49 7.30
CA ASP A 86 -3.63 3.37 7.53
C ASP A 86 -2.56 3.81 8.52
N ASN A 87 -2.00 2.90 9.31
CA ASN A 87 -0.86 3.21 10.17
C ASN A 87 0.49 3.22 9.43
N ASP A 88 0.53 2.78 8.17
CA ASP A 88 1.71 2.84 7.31
C ASP A 88 1.72 4.15 6.51
N GLU A 89 2.50 5.13 6.98
CA GLU A 89 2.64 6.43 6.32
C GLU A 89 3.22 6.32 4.90
N VAL A 90 4.05 5.29 4.63
CA VAL A 90 4.61 5.07 3.28
C VAL A 90 3.52 4.63 2.32
N LEU A 91 2.64 3.73 2.77
CA LEU A 91 1.48 3.31 1.98
C LEU A 91 0.53 4.49 1.73
N LEU A 92 0.26 5.33 2.74
CA LEU A 92 -0.58 6.52 2.58
C LEU A 92 0.00 7.49 1.54
N LEU A 93 1.32 7.69 1.54
CA LEU A 93 1.99 8.51 0.54
C LEU A 93 1.86 7.91 -0.86
N MET A 94 2.02 6.58 -1.00
CA MET A 94 1.83 5.87 -2.27
C MET A 94 0.39 5.99 -2.78
N LEU A 95 -0.61 5.80 -1.92
CA LEU A 95 -2.03 5.96 -2.28
C LEU A 95 -2.33 7.36 -2.79
N LYS A 96 -1.82 8.38 -2.10
CA LYS A 96 -1.96 9.78 -2.51
C LYS A 96 -1.40 10.03 -3.91
N GLU A 97 -0.22 9.47 -4.20
CA GLU A 97 0.40 9.56 -5.52
C GLU A 97 -0.39 8.81 -6.59
N MET A 98 -0.84 7.56 -6.29
CA MET A 98 -1.62 6.74 -7.22
C MET A 98 -2.94 7.43 -7.60
N TYR A 99 -3.68 7.98 -6.64
CA TYR A 99 -4.91 8.73 -6.91
C TYR A 99 -4.64 10.04 -7.67
N SER A 100 -3.54 10.74 -7.36
CA SER A 100 -3.14 11.97 -8.04
C SER A 100 -2.86 11.74 -9.52
N GLN A 101 -2.27 10.60 -9.90
CA GLN A 101 -2.02 10.22 -11.30
C GLN A 101 -3.32 10.06 -12.10
N GLU A 102 -4.41 9.68 -11.44
CA GLU A 102 -5.74 9.56 -12.02
C GLU A 102 -6.59 10.83 -11.86
N GLY A 103 -6.00 11.93 -11.35
CA GLY A 103 -6.68 13.20 -11.17
C GLY A 103 -7.67 13.22 -10.00
N ILE A 104 -7.56 12.28 -9.06
CA ILE A 104 -8.40 12.16 -7.87
C ILE A 104 -7.64 12.75 -6.68
N HIS A 105 -8.32 13.58 -5.89
CA HIS A 105 -7.75 14.09 -4.64
C HIS A 105 -7.89 13.05 -3.52
N CYS A 106 -6.78 12.72 -2.86
CA CYS A 106 -6.76 11.79 -1.74
C CYS A 106 -6.19 12.45 -0.49
N ASP A 107 -7.02 12.59 0.53
CA ASP A 107 -6.59 12.94 1.88
C ASP A 107 -6.20 11.70 2.66
N THR A 108 -5.26 11.84 3.60
CA THR A 108 -4.73 10.70 4.35
C THR A 108 -4.64 11.00 5.84
N CYS A 109 -4.89 10.00 6.68
CA CYS A 109 -4.73 10.08 8.13
C CYS A 109 -4.28 8.74 8.71
N THR A 110 -3.77 8.77 9.93
CA THR A 110 -3.23 7.59 10.63
C THR A 110 -4.08 7.12 11.80
N ASP A 111 -5.13 7.85 12.14
CA ASP A 111 -6.02 7.52 13.26
C ASP A 111 -7.47 7.93 13.00
N ALA A 112 -8.39 7.28 13.73
CA ALA A 112 -9.83 7.47 13.56
C ALA A 112 -10.32 8.86 14.00
N ALA A 113 -9.64 9.53 14.93
CA ALA A 113 -10.06 10.85 15.37
C ALA A 113 -9.80 11.89 14.29
N ALA A 114 -8.63 11.82 13.66
CA ALA A 114 -8.30 12.65 12.50
C ALA A 114 -9.26 12.38 11.33
N LEU A 115 -9.59 11.10 11.05
CA LEU A 115 -10.57 10.75 10.04
C LEU A 115 -11.95 11.39 10.31
N MET A 116 -12.45 11.27 11.51
CA MET A 116 -13.76 11.84 11.88
C MET A 116 -13.79 13.36 11.77
N GLU A 117 -12.67 14.03 12.07
CA GLU A 117 -12.56 15.48 11.89
C GLU A 117 -12.54 15.86 10.40
N MET A 118 -11.84 15.10 9.55
CA MET A 118 -11.86 15.30 8.10
C MET A 118 -13.27 15.12 7.52
N ILE A 119 -14.00 14.07 7.90
CA ILE A 119 -15.37 13.81 7.45
C ILE A 119 -16.35 14.88 7.95
N ARG A 120 -16.05 15.53 9.10
CA ARG A 120 -16.84 16.67 9.59
C ARG A 120 -16.67 17.91 8.70
N GLN A 121 -15.48 18.10 8.13
CA GLN A 121 -15.15 19.31 7.37
C GLN A 121 -15.59 19.23 5.92
N LYS A 122 -15.57 18.03 5.32
CA LYS A 122 -16.04 17.80 3.94
C LYS A 122 -16.56 16.37 3.73
N GLU A 123 -17.37 16.21 2.70
CA GLU A 123 -17.83 14.89 2.28
C GLU A 123 -16.78 14.20 1.41
N TYR A 124 -16.59 12.90 1.62
CA TYR A 124 -15.76 12.04 0.79
C TYR A 124 -16.61 11.04 0.03
N SER A 125 -16.24 10.76 -1.20
CA SER A 125 -16.92 9.78 -2.05
C SER A 125 -16.52 8.34 -1.74
N LEU A 126 -15.33 8.14 -1.14
CA LEU A 126 -14.79 6.83 -0.78
C LEU A 126 -13.87 6.95 0.44
N LEU A 127 -13.92 5.96 1.30
CA LEU A 127 -12.92 5.71 2.35
C LEU A 127 -12.17 4.41 2.04
N LEU A 128 -10.85 4.49 2.00
CA LEU A 128 -9.96 3.32 1.98
C LEU A 128 -9.38 3.12 3.39
N THR A 129 -9.48 1.91 3.93
CA THR A 129 -8.97 1.60 5.28
C THR A 129 -8.16 0.31 5.29
N ASP A 130 -7.13 0.22 6.13
CA ASP A 130 -6.59 -1.09 6.48
C ASP A 130 -7.51 -1.84 7.44
N LEU A 131 -7.43 -3.17 7.39
CA LEU A 131 -8.18 -4.02 8.30
C LEU A 131 -7.53 -4.07 9.69
N ASN A 132 -6.20 -4.05 9.73
CA ASN A 132 -5.39 -4.28 10.92
C ASN A 132 -4.61 -3.02 11.33
N MET A 133 -5.29 -2.09 12.00
CA MET A 133 -4.67 -0.88 12.54
C MET A 133 -4.55 -0.93 14.06
N PRO A 134 -3.52 -0.33 14.65
CA PRO A 134 -3.44 -0.16 16.09
C PRO A 134 -4.60 0.69 16.65
N GLY A 135 -5.17 0.26 17.76
CA GLY A 135 -6.21 1.00 18.48
C GLY A 135 -7.63 0.77 17.98
N ILE A 136 -7.85 0.71 16.66
CA ILE A 136 -9.16 0.40 16.07
C ILE A 136 -8.93 -0.42 14.79
N ASN A 137 -9.59 -1.54 14.65
CA ASN A 137 -9.52 -2.33 13.41
C ASN A 137 -10.55 -1.85 12.39
N GLY A 138 -10.42 -2.30 11.12
CA GLY A 138 -11.31 -1.85 10.04
C GLY A 138 -12.78 -2.19 10.26
N PHE A 139 -13.12 -3.27 10.98
CA PHE A 139 -14.51 -3.62 11.31
C PHE A 139 -15.09 -2.65 12.34
N GLU A 140 -14.35 -2.38 13.42
CA GLU A 140 -14.74 -1.41 14.45
C GLU A 140 -14.87 -0.01 13.88
N LEU A 141 -13.96 0.36 12.95
CA LEU A 141 -14.05 1.63 12.23
C LEU A 141 -15.33 1.71 11.40
N LEU A 142 -15.67 0.64 10.67
CA LEU A 142 -16.91 0.59 9.89
C LEU A 142 -18.14 0.74 10.78
N GLU A 143 -18.18 0.06 11.93
CA GLU A 143 -19.28 0.19 12.92
C GLU A 143 -19.37 1.61 13.48
N LEU A 144 -18.23 2.22 13.82
CA LEU A 144 -18.16 3.61 14.27
C LEU A 144 -18.74 4.57 13.22
N LEU A 145 -18.35 4.42 11.96
CA LEU A 145 -18.85 5.23 10.86
C LEU A 145 -20.38 5.08 10.70
N ARG A 146 -20.88 3.85 10.69
CA ARG A 146 -22.30 3.55 10.47
C ARG A 146 -23.18 4.01 11.63
N SER A 147 -22.66 4.07 12.86
CA SER A 147 -23.36 4.57 14.05
C SER A 147 -23.20 6.07 14.27
N SER A 148 -22.30 6.73 13.55
CA SER A 148 -22.03 8.16 13.64
C SER A 148 -22.97 8.97 12.76
N ASN A 149 -23.22 10.24 13.17
CA ASN A 149 -23.94 11.24 12.37
C ASN A 149 -23.03 12.39 11.91
N VAL A 150 -21.72 12.15 11.79
CA VAL A 150 -20.74 13.15 11.39
C VAL A 150 -20.59 13.13 9.86
N GLY A 151 -20.91 14.25 9.21
CA GLY A 151 -20.82 14.37 7.75
C GLY A 151 -21.54 13.23 7.02
N ASN A 152 -20.91 12.63 6.03
CA ASN A 152 -21.44 11.48 5.31
C ASN A 152 -20.96 10.12 5.86
N SER A 153 -20.43 10.07 7.09
CA SER A 153 -19.91 8.83 7.70
C SER A 153 -20.89 7.64 7.69
N PRO A 154 -22.21 7.80 7.86
CA PRO A 154 -23.11 6.65 7.83
C PRO A 154 -23.23 5.98 6.47
N THR A 155 -22.97 6.71 5.39
CA THR A 155 -23.26 6.29 4.02
C THR A 155 -22.03 6.17 3.13
N ILE A 156 -20.89 6.73 3.55
CA ILE A 156 -19.65 6.68 2.77
C ILE A 156 -19.29 5.22 2.40
N PRO A 157 -19.02 4.93 1.13
CA PRO A 157 -18.49 3.63 0.74
C PRO A 157 -17.14 3.37 1.40
N VAL A 158 -16.95 2.21 2.02
CA VAL A 158 -15.71 1.84 2.69
C VAL A 158 -15.10 0.63 1.97
N VAL A 159 -13.92 0.81 1.40
CA VAL A 159 -13.10 -0.25 0.81
C VAL A 159 -12.00 -0.60 1.78
N VAL A 160 -11.76 -1.88 1.97
CA VAL A 160 -10.69 -2.37 2.84
C VAL A 160 -9.47 -2.78 2.00
N ALA A 161 -8.28 -2.31 2.37
CA ALA A 161 -7.01 -2.75 1.83
C ALA A 161 -6.29 -3.60 2.86
N THR A 162 -6.09 -4.90 2.61
CA THR A 162 -5.55 -5.83 3.61
C THR A 162 -4.52 -6.79 3.02
N ALA A 163 -3.70 -7.39 3.88
CA ALA A 163 -2.76 -8.42 3.45
C ALA A 163 -3.51 -9.68 2.94
N SER A 164 -2.99 -10.28 1.88
CA SER A 164 -3.52 -11.52 1.31
C SER A 164 -3.61 -12.63 2.38
N GLY A 165 -4.76 -13.29 2.46
CA GLY A 165 -5.01 -14.41 3.38
C GLY A 165 -5.66 -14.02 4.71
N SER A 166 -5.90 -12.75 4.99
CA SER A 166 -6.52 -12.29 6.25
C SER A 166 -8.03 -12.49 6.28
N CYS A 167 -8.72 -12.38 5.13
CA CYS A 167 -10.17 -12.49 5.01
C CYS A 167 -10.61 -12.91 3.62
N ASN A 168 -11.81 -13.48 3.54
CA ASN A 168 -12.49 -13.77 2.27
C ASN A 168 -13.25 -12.51 1.81
N LYS A 169 -13.16 -12.17 0.52
CA LYS A 169 -13.87 -11.02 -0.08
C LYS A 169 -15.37 -11.06 0.20
N GLY A 170 -15.99 -12.25 0.12
CA GLY A 170 -17.42 -12.42 0.40
C GLY A 170 -17.80 -12.09 1.85
N GLU A 171 -16.94 -12.43 2.81
CA GLU A 171 -17.15 -12.09 4.22
C GLU A 171 -17.07 -10.58 4.47
N LEU A 172 -16.12 -9.89 3.84
CA LEU A 172 -15.99 -8.44 3.95
C LEU A 172 -17.21 -7.71 3.38
N LEU A 173 -17.68 -8.11 2.20
CA LEU A 173 -18.88 -7.56 1.61
C LEU A 173 -20.13 -7.82 2.48
N ALA A 174 -20.25 -9.02 3.06
CA ALA A 174 -21.35 -9.36 3.96
C ALA A 174 -21.33 -8.53 5.26
N LYS A 175 -20.17 -8.04 5.66
CA LYS A 175 -20.00 -7.13 6.82
C LYS A 175 -20.31 -5.67 6.50
N GLY A 176 -20.53 -5.32 5.24
CA GLY A 176 -20.93 -3.97 4.82
C GLY A 176 -19.80 -3.12 4.23
N PHE A 177 -18.64 -3.70 3.94
CA PHE A 177 -17.64 -3.05 3.10
C PHE A 177 -18.13 -2.98 1.65
N ALA A 178 -17.81 -1.89 0.97
CA ALA A 178 -18.16 -1.70 -0.44
C ALA A 178 -17.24 -2.49 -1.38
N GLY A 179 -16.00 -2.79 -0.94
CA GLY A 179 -15.02 -3.55 -1.70
C GLY A 179 -13.83 -3.96 -0.85
N CYS A 180 -12.93 -4.72 -1.48
CA CYS A 180 -11.65 -5.04 -0.85
C CYS A 180 -10.52 -5.10 -1.88
N LEU A 181 -9.32 -4.73 -1.44
CA LEU A 181 -8.04 -4.84 -2.14
C LEU A 181 -7.08 -5.70 -1.33
N PHE A 182 -6.30 -6.51 -2.01
CA PHE A 182 -5.24 -7.29 -1.36
C PHE A 182 -3.88 -6.66 -1.63
N LYS A 183 -3.18 -6.29 -0.56
CA LYS A 183 -1.81 -5.74 -0.63
C LYS A 183 -0.81 -6.83 -1.06
N PRO A 184 0.10 -6.58 -2.02
CA PRO A 184 0.24 -5.37 -2.82
C PRO A 184 -0.79 -5.30 -3.98
N PHE A 185 -1.25 -4.13 -4.34
CA PHE A 185 -2.19 -3.88 -5.43
C PHE A 185 -1.64 -2.82 -6.41
N SER A 186 -2.09 -2.90 -7.65
CA SER A 186 -1.78 -1.96 -8.73
C SER A 186 -2.73 -0.75 -8.74
N ILE A 187 -2.37 0.28 -9.52
CA ILE A 187 -3.26 1.43 -9.78
C ILE A 187 -4.57 0.95 -10.42
N SER A 188 -4.50 0.02 -11.37
CA SER A 188 -5.70 -0.51 -12.04
C SER A 188 -6.66 -1.17 -11.05
N GLU A 189 -6.17 -2.02 -10.14
CA GLU A 189 -6.98 -2.66 -9.11
C GLU A 189 -7.57 -1.64 -8.12
N LEU A 190 -6.81 -0.59 -7.78
CA LEU A 190 -7.28 0.49 -6.93
C LEU A 190 -8.44 1.24 -7.60
N MET A 191 -8.34 1.53 -8.90
CA MET A 191 -9.38 2.23 -9.66
C MET A 191 -10.64 1.38 -9.90
N GLU A 192 -10.52 0.06 -9.96
CA GLU A 192 -11.66 -0.85 -10.10
C GLU A 192 -12.60 -0.85 -8.88
N VAL A 193 -12.07 -0.55 -7.70
CA VAL A 193 -12.85 -0.53 -6.45
C VAL A 193 -13.19 0.88 -5.96
N SER A 194 -12.64 1.89 -6.64
CA SER A 194 -12.85 3.32 -6.33
C SER A 194 -14.00 3.93 -7.10
#